data_c5122daaf738d374a843f75641f4d236
#
_entry.id   c5122daaf738d374a843f75641f4d236
#
_cell.length_a   1.000
_cell.length_b   1.000
_cell.length_c   1.000
_cell.angle_alpha   90.00
_cell.angle_beta   90.00
_cell.angle_gamma   90.00
#
_symmetry.space_group_name_H-M   'P 1'
#
loop_
_entity.id
_entity.type
_entity.pdbx_description
1 polymer ?
#
loop_
_entity_poly.entity_id
_entity_poly.type
_entity_poly.pdbx_seq_one_letter_code
_entity_poly.pdbx_strand_id
1 'polypeptide(L)'
;MKRARESMKRARGFTLLELLVAIVVAGVMVGIVSLSIGGFDRSLRFEAERLAQLLALAREEAQLRGAPIRFEADDESYRFSVWRERRWRPLTDDRDLRARRWEQPTELGIERGDGRREIEFGLDQVDAPFVLRLRRNGEEVAIAA
;
A
#
# COMPACT_ATOMS: atom_id res chain seq x y z
N MET A 1 -9.57 70.88 -34.88
CA MET A 1 -10.56 69.87 -34.40
C MET A 1 -10.08 68.50 -34.79
N LYS A 2 -9.45 67.73 -33.84
CA LYS A 2 -9.02 66.33 -34.02
C LYS A 2 -10.09 65.41 -33.45
N ARG A 3 -10.78 64.64 -34.31
CA ARG A 3 -11.71 63.60 -33.87
C ARG A 3 -10.92 62.37 -33.49
N ALA A 4 -10.96 61.99 -32.22
CA ALA A 4 -10.47 60.71 -31.74
C ALA A 4 -11.41 59.61 -32.23
N ARG A 5 -10.85 58.61 -32.98
CA ARG A 5 -11.52 57.38 -33.34
C ARG A 5 -11.36 56.44 -32.14
N GLU A 6 -12.38 56.24 -31.36
CA GLU A 6 -12.46 55.15 -30.39
C GLU A 6 -12.59 53.83 -31.14
N SER A 7 -11.57 52.99 -31.01
CA SER A 7 -11.53 51.64 -31.48
C SER A 7 -12.41 50.77 -30.56
N MET A 8 -13.63 50.49 -30.99
CA MET A 8 -14.49 49.52 -30.31
C MET A 8 -13.88 48.15 -30.42
N LYS A 9 -13.25 47.65 -29.34
CA LYS A 9 -12.85 46.26 -29.21
C LYS A 9 -14.10 45.38 -29.20
N ARG A 10 -14.28 44.61 -30.26
CA ARG A 10 -15.34 43.58 -30.35
C ARG A 10 -15.08 42.55 -29.23
N ALA A 11 -15.92 42.51 -28.24
CA ALA A 11 -15.97 41.41 -27.28
C ALA A 11 -16.38 40.16 -28.03
N ARG A 12 -15.46 39.18 -28.10
CA ARG A 12 -15.78 37.85 -28.63
C ARG A 12 -16.56 37.12 -27.54
N GLY A 13 -17.84 36.91 -27.77
CA GLY A 13 -18.67 36.04 -26.92
C GLY A 13 -18.26 34.58 -27.13
N PHE A 14 -18.20 33.82 -26.06
CA PHE A 14 -18.02 32.37 -26.13
C PHE A 14 -19.19 31.72 -26.88
N THR A 15 -18.89 30.81 -27.79
CA THR A 15 -19.93 30.06 -28.49
C THR A 15 -20.42 28.93 -27.58
N LEU A 16 -21.70 28.57 -27.70
CA LEU A 16 -22.31 27.46 -26.96
C LEU A 16 -21.57 26.14 -27.23
N LEU A 17 -21.07 25.96 -28.45
CA LEU A 17 -20.22 24.83 -28.82
C LEU A 17 -18.90 24.79 -28.05
N GLU A 18 -18.23 25.94 -27.88
CA GLU A 18 -16.95 26.03 -27.18
C GLU A 18 -17.10 25.68 -25.70
N LEU A 19 -18.20 26.13 -25.07
CA LEU A 19 -18.53 25.78 -23.70
C LEU A 19 -18.83 24.28 -23.55
N LEU A 20 -19.53 23.67 -24.51
CA LEU A 20 -19.83 22.26 -24.52
C LEU A 20 -18.55 21.43 -24.65
N VAL A 21 -17.66 21.80 -25.58
CA VAL A 21 -16.35 21.13 -25.74
C VAL A 21 -15.48 21.27 -24.48
N ALA A 22 -15.45 22.45 -23.88
CA ALA A 22 -14.69 22.67 -22.65
C ALA A 22 -15.17 21.79 -21.49
N ILE A 23 -16.48 21.62 -21.32
CA ILE A 23 -17.06 20.74 -20.28
C ILE A 23 -16.73 19.27 -20.58
N VAL A 24 -16.82 18.83 -21.82
CA VAL A 24 -16.48 17.46 -22.21
C VAL A 24 -15.00 17.16 -21.93
N VAL A 25 -14.09 18.05 -22.34
CA VAL A 25 -12.65 17.90 -22.10
C VAL A 25 -12.35 17.88 -20.60
N ALA A 26 -12.95 18.80 -19.82
CA ALA A 26 -12.79 18.81 -18.37
C ALA A 26 -13.31 17.52 -17.72
N GLY A 27 -14.47 17.01 -18.16
CA GLY A 27 -15.03 15.75 -17.68
C GLY A 27 -14.14 14.55 -17.97
N VAL A 28 -13.55 14.46 -19.16
CA VAL A 28 -12.61 13.41 -19.55
C VAL A 28 -11.32 13.47 -18.68
N MET A 29 -10.77 14.66 -18.49
CA MET A 29 -9.58 14.85 -17.64
C MET A 29 -9.82 14.43 -16.18
N VAL A 30 -10.95 14.83 -15.59
CA VAL A 30 -11.33 14.41 -14.23
C VAL A 30 -11.54 12.89 -14.17
N GLY A 31 -12.13 12.28 -15.19
CA GLY A 31 -12.33 10.83 -15.27
C GLY A 31 -11.01 10.04 -15.27
N ILE A 32 -10.01 10.49 -16.03
CA ILE A 32 -8.70 9.83 -16.09
C ILE A 32 -7.97 9.90 -14.73
N VAL A 33 -8.00 11.07 -14.07
CA VAL A 33 -7.37 11.24 -12.75
C VAL A 33 -8.04 10.35 -11.70
N SER A 34 -9.38 10.26 -11.70
CA SER A 34 -10.12 9.41 -10.75
C SER A 34 -9.81 7.91 -10.92
N LEU A 35 -9.62 7.43 -12.14
CA LEU A 35 -9.24 6.04 -12.42
C LEU A 35 -7.81 5.73 -11.95
N SER A 36 -6.89 6.69 -12.05
CA SER A 36 -5.50 6.50 -11.63
C SER A 36 -5.37 6.45 -10.11
N ILE A 37 -6.06 7.31 -9.38
CA ILE A 37 -6.01 7.36 -7.90
C ILE A 37 -6.69 6.13 -7.28
N GLY A 38 -7.82 5.68 -7.81
CA GLY A 38 -8.55 4.53 -7.25
C GLY A 38 -7.92 3.16 -7.47
N GLY A 39 -7.02 3.02 -8.46
CA GLY A 39 -6.35 1.75 -8.77
C GLY A 39 -5.17 1.43 -7.85
N PHE A 40 -4.37 2.43 -7.49
CA PHE A 40 -3.20 2.26 -6.62
C PHE A 40 -3.62 1.97 -5.16
N ASP A 41 -4.58 2.68 -4.62
CA ASP A 41 -5.12 2.50 -3.27
C ASP A 41 -5.68 1.08 -3.04
N ARG A 42 -6.37 0.51 -4.02
CA ARG A 42 -6.90 -0.86 -3.92
C ARG A 42 -5.80 -1.92 -3.85
N SER A 43 -4.76 -1.83 -4.65
CA SER A 43 -3.66 -2.79 -4.68
C SER A 43 -2.94 -2.85 -3.32
N LEU A 44 -2.57 -1.69 -2.76
CA LEU A 44 -1.91 -1.63 -1.46
C LEU A 44 -2.79 -2.20 -0.33
N ARG A 45 -4.09 -1.90 -0.33
CA ARG A 45 -5.04 -2.45 0.63
C ARG A 45 -5.18 -3.96 0.54
N PHE A 46 -5.31 -4.52 -0.66
CA PHE A 46 -5.37 -5.97 -0.86
C PHE A 46 -4.10 -6.67 -0.39
N GLU A 47 -2.93 -6.09 -0.66
CA GLU A 47 -1.68 -6.63 -0.14
C GLU A 47 -1.60 -6.55 1.38
N ALA A 48 -2.05 -5.45 1.98
CA ALA A 48 -2.12 -5.27 3.43
C ALA A 48 -3.07 -6.29 4.09
N GLU A 49 -4.28 -6.46 3.56
CA GLU A 49 -5.25 -7.45 4.04
C GLU A 49 -4.70 -8.87 3.93
N ARG A 50 -4.07 -9.20 2.80
CA ARG A 50 -3.41 -10.49 2.62
C ARG A 50 -2.27 -10.70 3.60
N LEU A 51 -1.44 -9.70 3.81
CA LEU A 51 -0.36 -9.76 4.79
C LEU A 51 -0.90 -9.96 6.21
N ALA A 52 -1.97 -9.24 6.59
CA ALA A 52 -2.61 -9.42 7.89
C ALA A 52 -3.08 -10.88 8.10
N GLN A 53 -3.67 -11.50 7.08
CA GLN A 53 -4.07 -12.91 7.13
C GLN A 53 -2.87 -13.85 7.28
N LEU A 54 -1.77 -13.59 6.56
CA LEU A 54 -0.54 -14.39 6.66
C LEU A 54 0.14 -14.24 8.02
N LEU A 55 0.10 -13.06 8.64
CA LEU A 55 0.62 -12.84 9.98
C LEU A 55 -0.21 -13.60 11.04
N ALA A 56 -1.54 -13.58 10.90
CA ALA A 56 -2.42 -14.38 11.75
C ALA A 56 -2.15 -15.89 11.60
N LEU A 57 -2.03 -16.36 10.35
CA LEU A 57 -1.67 -17.75 10.06
C LEU A 57 -0.29 -18.12 10.63
N ALA A 58 0.71 -17.24 10.52
CA ALA A 58 2.04 -17.50 11.06
C ALA A 58 2.02 -17.66 12.59
N ARG A 59 1.16 -16.91 13.28
CA ARG A 59 0.93 -17.07 14.74
C ARG A 59 0.33 -18.43 15.06
N GLU A 60 -0.70 -18.86 14.35
CA GLU A 60 -1.32 -20.18 14.54
C GLU A 60 -0.32 -21.31 14.25
N GLU A 61 0.40 -21.21 13.14
CA GLU A 61 1.41 -22.18 12.73
C GLU A 61 2.59 -22.29 13.73
N ALA A 62 3.01 -21.18 14.33
CA ALA A 62 4.05 -21.21 15.35
C ALA A 62 3.61 -22.05 16.58
N GLN A 63 2.35 -21.93 17.00
CA GLN A 63 1.77 -22.71 18.09
C GLN A 63 1.62 -24.19 17.70
N LEU A 64 1.07 -24.46 16.51
CA LEU A 64 0.85 -25.84 16.05
C LEU A 64 2.16 -26.61 15.84
N ARG A 65 3.18 -25.96 15.31
CA ARG A 65 4.51 -26.56 15.07
C ARG A 65 5.37 -26.64 16.32
N GLY A 66 4.98 -25.94 17.40
CA GLY A 66 5.80 -25.82 18.60
C GLY A 66 7.15 -25.15 18.33
N ALA A 67 7.22 -24.24 17.36
CA ALA A 67 8.46 -23.59 16.93
C ALA A 67 8.19 -22.15 16.52
N PRO A 68 9.00 -21.18 16.99
CA PRO A 68 8.84 -19.78 16.64
C PRO A 68 8.92 -19.54 15.13
N ILE A 69 8.08 -18.63 14.63
CA ILE A 69 8.09 -18.16 13.23
C ILE A 69 8.42 -16.67 13.24
N ARG A 70 9.33 -16.26 12.37
CA ARG A 70 9.75 -14.86 12.18
C ARG A 70 9.25 -14.36 10.84
N PHE A 71 8.72 -13.15 10.83
CA PHE A 71 8.42 -12.38 9.62
C PHE A 71 9.55 -11.38 9.36
N GLU A 72 10.02 -11.33 8.14
CA GLU A 72 11.03 -10.41 7.63
C GLU A 72 10.58 -9.84 6.29
N ALA A 73 10.79 -8.55 6.08
CA ALA A 73 10.47 -7.89 4.81
C ALA A 73 11.48 -6.80 4.47
N ASP A 74 11.64 -6.58 3.19
CA ASP A 74 12.36 -5.47 2.56
C ASP A 74 11.43 -4.76 1.54
N ASP A 75 11.96 -3.78 0.81
CA ASP A 75 11.18 -2.99 -0.14
C ASP A 75 10.68 -3.78 -1.36
N GLU A 76 11.26 -4.96 -1.63
CA GLU A 76 10.91 -5.80 -2.78
C GLU A 76 10.12 -7.03 -2.42
N SER A 77 10.31 -7.56 -1.19
CA SER A 77 9.80 -8.87 -0.81
C SER A 77 9.56 -9.03 0.68
N TYR A 78 8.83 -10.08 1.04
CA TYR A 78 8.70 -10.55 2.41
C TYR A 78 8.76 -12.06 2.50
N ARG A 79 9.17 -12.57 3.67
CA ARG A 79 9.32 -14.00 3.93
C ARG A 79 9.03 -14.34 5.37
N PHE A 80 8.73 -15.61 5.58
CA PHE A 80 8.60 -16.22 6.89
C PHE A 80 9.68 -17.27 7.08
N SER A 81 10.24 -17.33 8.29
CA SER A 81 11.28 -18.28 8.67
C SER A 81 10.88 -18.98 9.97
N VAL A 82 11.15 -20.27 10.09
CA VAL A 82 10.88 -21.05 11.30
C VAL A 82 12.18 -21.33 12.05
N TRP A 83 12.16 -21.25 13.39
CA TRP A 83 13.30 -21.63 14.22
C TRP A 83 13.40 -23.13 14.36
N ARG A 84 14.41 -23.75 13.73
CA ARG A 84 14.71 -25.18 13.84
C ARG A 84 16.21 -25.43 13.89
N GLU A 85 16.63 -26.41 14.68
CA GLU A 85 18.04 -26.79 14.81
C GLU A 85 18.96 -25.61 15.13
N ARG A 86 18.50 -24.71 16.02
CA ARG A 86 19.22 -23.51 16.48
C ARG A 86 19.53 -22.47 15.38
N ARG A 87 18.73 -22.45 14.32
CA ARG A 87 18.82 -21.47 13.22
C ARG A 87 17.47 -21.15 12.60
N TRP A 88 17.36 -19.99 12.01
CA TRP A 88 16.21 -19.60 11.20
C TRP A 88 16.28 -20.28 9.82
N ARG A 89 15.23 -20.97 9.45
CA ARG A 89 15.08 -21.61 8.14
C ARG A 89 13.91 -21.00 7.41
N PRO A 90 14.08 -20.44 6.19
CA PRO A 90 12.99 -19.92 5.39
C PRO A 90 11.96 -21.02 5.10
N LEU A 91 10.68 -20.66 5.13
CA LEU A 91 9.56 -21.53 4.77
C LEU A 91 9.34 -21.53 3.25
N THR A 92 10.31 -22.05 2.47
CA THR A 92 10.29 -22.03 1.00
C THR A 92 9.25 -22.97 0.41
N ASP A 93 9.05 -24.12 1.02
CA ASP A 93 8.16 -25.19 0.54
C ASP A 93 6.76 -25.11 1.17
N ASP A 94 6.51 -24.10 2.00
CA ASP A 94 5.21 -23.88 2.60
C ASP A 94 4.24 -23.27 1.56
N ARG A 95 3.01 -23.76 1.52
CA ARG A 95 2.01 -23.31 0.55
C ARG A 95 1.65 -21.85 0.75
N ASP A 96 1.49 -21.42 2.00
CA ASP A 96 0.93 -20.13 2.36
C ASP A 96 2.02 -19.15 2.84
N LEU A 97 2.95 -19.60 3.68
CA LEU A 97 4.01 -18.80 4.31
C LEU A 97 5.32 -18.72 3.51
N ARG A 98 5.32 -19.13 2.24
CA ARG A 98 6.49 -18.98 1.36
C ARG A 98 6.82 -17.50 1.11
N ALA A 99 8.08 -17.25 0.74
CA ALA A 99 8.52 -15.91 0.31
C ALA A 99 7.70 -15.39 -0.87
N ARG A 100 7.38 -14.09 -0.85
CA ARG A 100 6.60 -13.40 -1.89
C ARG A 100 7.22 -12.04 -2.18
N ARG A 101 7.08 -11.60 -3.42
CA ARG A 101 7.41 -10.23 -3.82
C ARG A 101 6.18 -9.34 -3.67
N TRP A 102 6.42 -8.09 -3.33
CA TRP A 102 5.39 -7.06 -3.46
C TRP A 102 5.03 -6.87 -4.94
N GLU A 103 3.81 -6.50 -5.24
CA GLU A 103 3.42 -6.14 -6.62
C GLU A 103 4.20 -4.92 -7.13
N GLN A 104 4.55 -4.04 -6.22
CA GLN A 104 5.41 -2.88 -6.46
C GLN A 104 6.28 -2.64 -5.22
N PRO A 105 7.44 -1.97 -5.34
CA PRO A 105 8.27 -1.62 -4.20
C PRO A 105 7.46 -0.92 -3.10
N THR A 106 7.56 -1.44 -1.87
CA THR A 106 6.75 -1.02 -0.72
C THR A 106 7.63 -0.85 0.50
N GLU A 107 7.66 0.35 1.05
CA GLU A 107 8.35 0.60 2.32
C GLU A 107 7.55 0.00 3.47
N LEU A 108 8.22 -0.74 4.34
CA LEU A 108 7.62 -1.33 5.53
C LEU A 108 8.18 -0.67 6.80
N GLY A 109 7.30 -0.05 7.57
CA GLY A 109 7.57 0.43 8.92
C GLY A 109 7.01 -0.54 9.96
N ILE A 110 7.79 -0.86 10.98
CA ILE A 110 7.35 -1.68 12.12
C ILE A 110 7.42 -0.82 13.39
N GLU A 111 6.27 -0.62 14.01
CA GLU A 111 6.17 0.07 15.30
C GLU A 111 5.79 -0.94 16.39
N ARG A 112 6.67 -1.11 17.38
CA ARG A 112 6.47 -1.98 18.53
C ARG A 112 6.82 -1.24 19.81
N GLY A 113 6.06 -1.52 20.87
CA GLY A 113 6.31 -0.92 22.19
C GLY A 113 7.64 -1.33 22.83
N ASP A 114 8.22 -2.47 22.40
CA ASP A 114 9.52 -2.98 22.86
C ASP A 114 10.72 -2.48 22.02
N GLY A 115 10.48 -1.67 20.97
CA GLY A 115 11.50 -1.11 20.09
C GLY A 115 12.16 -2.12 19.13
N ARG A 116 11.69 -3.36 19.07
CA ARG A 116 12.21 -4.37 18.13
C ARG A 116 11.67 -4.10 16.71
N ARG A 117 12.51 -4.37 15.72
CA ARG A 117 12.15 -4.24 14.31
C ARG A 117 11.73 -5.54 13.62
N GLU A 118 11.76 -6.63 14.38
CA GLU A 118 11.43 -7.97 13.90
C GLU A 118 10.11 -8.41 14.52
N ILE A 119 9.31 -9.15 13.79
CA ILE A 119 8.09 -9.76 14.29
C ILE A 119 8.36 -11.25 14.42
N GLU A 120 8.31 -11.73 15.65
CA GLU A 120 8.45 -13.15 15.97
C GLU A 120 7.17 -13.61 16.65
N PHE A 121 6.56 -14.63 16.09
CA PHE A 121 5.46 -15.35 16.70
C PHE A 121 6.04 -16.51 17.49
N GLY A 122 5.94 -16.43 18.82
CA GLY A 122 6.43 -17.44 19.74
C GLY A 122 5.39 -18.48 20.09
N LEU A 123 5.73 -19.30 21.10
CA LEU A 123 4.83 -20.28 21.70
C LEU A 123 3.92 -19.62 22.75
N ASP A 124 4.25 -18.43 23.22
CA ASP A 124 3.48 -17.68 24.19
C ASP A 124 2.29 -17.01 23.51
N GLN A 125 1.13 -17.04 24.17
CA GLN A 125 -0.12 -16.48 23.62
C GLN A 125 -0.14 -14.95 23.60
N VAL A 126 0.83 -14.29 24.20
CA VAL A 126 0.88 -12.82 24.33
C VAL A 126 2.12 -12.29 23.63
N ASP A 127 1.99 -12.03 22.34
CA ASP A 127 2.97 -11.21 21.61
C ASP A 127 2.77 -9.73 21.96
N ALA A 128 3.88 -8.98 22.03
CA ALA A 128 3.77 -7.53 22.17
C ALA A 128 3.01 -6.95 20.96
N PRO A 129 2.01 -6.08 21.20
CA PRO A 129 1.26 -5.48 20.10
C PRO A 129 2.20 -4.70 19.15
N PHE A 130 1.94 -4.80 17.87
CA PHE A 130 2.70 -4.11 16.85
C PHE A 130 1.78 -3.46 15.80
N VAL A 131 2.29 -2.43 15.15
CA VAL A 131 1.66 -1.83 13.99
C VAL A 131 2.63 -1.90 12.81
N LEU A 132 2.17 -2.49 11.73
CA LEU A 132 2.86 -2.47 10.45
C LEU A 132 2.31 -1.35 9.58
N ARG A 133 3.18 -0.50 9.06
CA ARG A 133 2.82 0.53 8.09
C ARG A 133 3.42 0.19 6.74
N LEU A 134 2.56 -0.03 5.75
CA LEU A 134 2.95 -0.19 4.36
C LEU A 134 2.80 1.15 3.67
N ARG A 135 3.87 1.63 3.06
CA ARG A 135 3.88 2.89 2.32
C ARG A 135 4.32 2.67 0.89
N ARG A 136 3.56 3.24 -0.05
CA ARG A 136 3.82 3.16 -1.49
C ARG A 136 3.27 4.41 -2.18
N ASN A 137 4.09 5.09 -2.99
CA ASN A 137 3.69 6.26 -3.78
C ASN A 137 2.93 7.36 -3.00
N GLY A 138 3.29 7.57 -1.74
CA GLY A 138 2.65 8.56 -0.86
C GLY A 138 1.37 8.07 -0.16
N GLU A 139 0.94 6.86 -0.41
CA GLU A 139 -0.16 6.19 0.29
C GLU A 139 0.36 5.34 1.44
N GLU A 140 -0.40 5.26 2.52
CA GLU A 140 -0.06 4.47 3.71
C GLU A 140 -1.25 3.63 4.17
N VAL A 141 -0.98 2.37 4.49
CA VAL A 141 -1.94 1.46 5.11
C VAL A 141 -1.33 0.87 6.37
N ALA A 142 -2.05 0.90 7.48
CA ALA A 142 -1.62 0.34 8.75
C ALA A 142 -2.36 -0.97 9.06
N ILE A 143 -1.59 -1.97 9.53
CA ILE A 143 -2.08 -3.26 10.05
C ILE A 143 -1.74 -3.29 11.53
N ALA A 144 -2.73 -3.41 12.40
CA ALA A 144 -2.54 -3.61 13.83
C ALA A 144 -2.82 -5.07 14.20
N ALA A 145 -1.94 -5.68 15.00
CA ALA A 145 -2.09 -7.05 15.49
C ALA A 145 -1.51 -7.23 16.91
#